data_b129124c7690958b32234bee19912e0d
#
_entry.id   b129124c7690958b32234bee19912e0d
#
_cell.length_a   1.000
_cell.length_b   1.000
_cell.length_c   1.000
_cell.angle_alpha   90.00
_cell.angle_beta   90.00
_cell.angle_gamma   90.00
#
_symmetry.space_group_name_H-M   'P 1'
#
loop_
_entity.id
_entity.type
_entity.pdbx_description
1 polymer ?
#
loop_
_entity_poly.entity_id
_entity_poly.type
_entity_poly.pdbx_seq_one_letter_code
_entity_poly.pdbx_strand_id
1 'polypeptide(L)' 'MSMGQTHSVNEIRTAIRELSVRAELARKEGRPSDAGEIEARIAKYRDELAARP' A
#
# COMPACT_ATOMS: atom_id res chain seq x y z
N MET A 1 -15.05 12.92 -16.34
CA MET A 1 -14.42 12.95 -15.86
C MET A 1 -13.81 12.14 -15.23
N SER A 2 -13.14 11.75 -15.18
CA SER A 2 -12.64 10.81 -14.66
C SER A 2 -11.68 11.00 -13.81
N MET A 3 -11.64 11.72 -13.26
CA MET A 3 -10.83 11.97 -12.41
C MET A 3 -10.63 11.15 -11.41
N GLY A 4 -11.31 10.38 -11.03
CA GLY A 4 -11.18 9.53 -9.92
C GLY A 4 -10.06 8.57 -9.98
N GLN A 5 -9.38 8.52 -11.06
CA GLN A 5 -8.35 7.59 -11.14
C GLN A 5 -7.12 7.95 -10.42
N THR A 6 -6.89 9.17 -10.09
CA THR A 6 -5.65 9.59 -9.51
C THR A 6 -5.78 9.72 -8.01
N HIS A 7 -4.93 9.05 -7.28
CA HIS A 7 -4.92 9.18 -5.83
C HIS A 7 -4.03 10.34 -5.45
N SER A 8 -4.42 11.07 -4.43
CA SER A 8 -3.56 12.13 -3.92
C SER A 8 -2.39 11.52 -3.16
N VAL A 9 -1.35 12.31 -2.97
CA VAL A 9 -0.19 11.84 -2.22
C VAL A 9 -0.59 11.43 -0.81
N ASN A 10 -1.47 12.22 -0.19
CA ASN A 10 -1.90 11.88 1.17
C ASN A 10 -2.65 10.56 1.21
N GLU A 11 -3.49 10.32 0.21
CA GLU A 11 -4.21 9.06 0.16
C GLU A 11 -3.28 7.87 0.00
N ILE A 12 -2.26 8.04 -0.84
CA ILE A 12 -1.31 6.97 -1.04
C ILE A 12 -0.53 6.70 0.24
N ARG A 13 -0.12 7.74 0.93
CA ARG A 13 0.62 7.56 2.18
C ARG A 13 -0.24 6.89 3.23
N THR A 14 -1.50 7.27 3.32
CA THR A 14 -2.40 6.64 4.26
C THR A 14 -2.57 5.16 3.93
N ALA A 15 -2.72 4.85 2.65
CA ALA A 15 -2.86 3.46 2.24
C ALA A 15 -1.62 2.65 2.60
N ILE A 16 -0.44 3.21 2.39
CA ILE A 16 0.79 2.52 2.73
C ILE A 16 0.85 2.25 4.23
N ARG A 17 0.47 3.22 5.03
CA ARG A 17 0.51 3.05 6.48
C ARG A 17 -0.45 1.95 6.92
N GLU A 18 -1.67 1.98 6.41
CA GLU A 18 -2.66 0.98 6.80
C GLU A 18 -2.26 -0.40 6.34
N LEU A 19 -1.73 -0.49 5.13
CA LEU A 19 -1.29 -1.78 4.64
C LEU A 19 -0.08 -2.29 5.43
N SER A 20 0.79 -1.40 5.86
CA SER A 20 1.94 -1.81 6.66
C SER A 20 1.50 -2.43 7.98
N VAL A 21 0.49 -1.84 8.62
CA VAL A 21 -0.02 -2.40 9.87
C VAL A 21 -0.63 -3.78 9.62
N ARG A 22 -1.38 -3.92 8.54
CA ARG A 22 -2.00 -5.21 8.22
C ARG A 22 -0.96 -6.27 7.92
N ALA A 23 0.12 -5.87 7.23
CA ALA A 23 1.18 -6.83 6.93
C ALA A 23 1.82 -7.33 8.22
N GLU A 24 2.04 -6.44 9.18
CA GLU A 24 2.61 -6.85 10.44
C GLU A 24 1.69 -7.78 11.18
N LEU A 25 0.40 -7.48 11.19
CA LEU A 25 -0.56 -8.36 11.83
C LEU A 25 -0.57 -9.73 11.18
N ALA A 26 -0.53 -9.78 9.86
CA ALA A 26 -0.54 -11.05 9.17
C ALA A 26 0.67 -11.88 9.56
N ARG A 27 1.82 -11.24 9.70
CA ARG A 27 3.01 -11.97 10.12
C ARG A 27 2.86 -12.50 11.53
N LYS A 28 2.33 -11.69 12.42
CA LYS A 28 2.16 -12.12 13.81
C LYS A 28 1.19 -13.26 13.90
N GLU A 29 0.20 -13.29 13.03
CA GLU A 29 -0.79 -14.35 13.04
C GLU A 29 -0.35 -15.57 12.26
N GLY A 30 0.86 -15.58 11.77
CA GLY A 30 1.36 -16.75 11.06
C GLY A 30 0.85 -16.86 9.64
N ARG A 31 0.60 -15.74 8.98
CA ARG A 31 0.14 -15.72 7.60
C ARG A 31 1.11 -14.96 6.72
N PRO A 32 2.29 -15.51 6.50
CA PRO A 32 3.30 -14.81 5.71
C PRO A 32 2.88 -14.60 4.26
N SER A 33 2.07 -15.48 3.70
CA SER A 33 1.61 -15.29 2.32
C SER A 33 0.77 -14.03 2.21
N ASP A 34 -0.12 -13.82 3.18
CA ASP A 34 -0.94 -12.61 3.18
C ASP A 34 -0.09 -11.37 3.34
N ALA A 35 0.91 -11.45 4.21
CA ALA A 35 1.80 -10.32 4.40
C ALA A 35 2.54 -9.98 3.12
N GLY A 36 2.96 -11.00 2.37
CA GLY A 36 3.65 -10.78 1.11
C GLY A 36 2.78 -10.09 0.08
N GLU A 37 1.52 -10.49 0.01
CA GLU A 37 0.60 -9.84 -0.92
C GLU A 37 0.38 -8.39 -0.55
N ILE A 38 0.25 -8.12 0.74
CA ILE A 38 0.06 -6.75 1.18
C ILE A 38 1.29 -5.92 0.87
N GLU A 39 2.47 -6.49 1.07
CA GLU A 39 3.69 -5.77 0.77
C GLU A 39 3.84 -5.48 -0.71
N ALA A 40 3.34 -6.36 -1.55
CA ALA A 40 3.37 -6.10 -2.99
C ALA A 40 2.53 -4.88 -3.33
N ARG A 41 1.41 -4.71 -2.64
CA ARG A 41 0.58 -3.52 -2.86
C ARG A 41 1.28 -2.26 -2.37
N ILE A 42 1.97 -2.37 -1.23
CA ILE A 42 2.73 -1.24 -0.73
C ILE A 42 3.78 -0.81 -1.75
N ALA A 43 4.45 -1.78 -2.35
CA ALA A 43 5.46 -1.47 -3.35
C ALA A 43 4.87 -0.73 -4.54
N LYS A 44 3.67 -1.12 -4.96
CA LYS A 44 3.02 -0.43 -6.06
C LYS A 44 2.70 1.01 -5.70
N TYR A 45 2.20 1.24 -4.50
CA TYR A 45 1.92 2.61 -4.08
C TYR A 45 3.19 3.43 -4.00
N ARG A 46 4.28 2.84 -3.54
CA ARG A 46 5.55 3.55 -3.49
C ARG A 46 6.04 3.90 -4.89
N ASP A 47 5.83 2.99 -5.84
CA ASP A 47 6.19 3.28 -7.21
C ASP A 47 5.39 4.46 -7.74
N GLU A 48 4.12 4.53 -7.40
CA GLU A 48 3.30 5.65 -7.82
C GLU A 48 3.83 6.97 -7.25
N LEU A 49 4.21 6.94 -5.98
CA LEU A 49 4.76 8.15 -5.38
C LEU A 49 6.06 8.57 -6.05
N ALA A 50 6.91 7.60 -6.33
CA ALA A 50 8.20 7.89 -6.95
C ALA A 50 8.04 8.42 -8.36
N ALA A 51 6.98 8.04 -9.04
CA ALA A 51 6.76 8.50 -10.41
C ALA A 51 6.21 9.91 -10.48
N ARG A 52 5.78 10.46 -9.35
CA ARG A 52 5.22 11.80 -9.37
C ARG A 52 6.31 12.83 -9.28
N PRO A 53 6.15 13.94 -9.98
CA PRO A 53 7.14 15.00 -9.93
C PRO A 53 7.20 15.66 -8.57
#